data_a032ac8308d095add3710af69cde833a
#
_entry.id   a032ac8308d095add3710af69cde833a
#
_cell.length_a   1.000
_cell.length_b   1.000
_cell.length_c   1.000
_cell.angle_alpha   90.00
_cell.angle_beta   90.00
_cell.angle_gamma   90.00
#
_symmetry.space_group_name_H-M   'P 1'
#
loop_
_entity.id
_entity.type
_entity.pdbx_description
1 polymer ?
#
loop_
_entity_poly.entity_id
_entity_poly.type
_entity_poly.pdbx_seq_one_letter_code
_entity_poly.pdbx_strand_id
1 'polypeptide(L)'
;EMIGSDWSSDVCSSDLYNKYIVMNFDNEKLSPHLYKIDSSKLLLLDFGKFDKKDYSYVCQDFDDSFYHALAALKEHLRKYQRLVLLFPEDIKHPRSSCQYFNCFCQDYHIDSAIVENTDRIQVRKGEVYIAIRQIEVVNIIKQSRTTGLKCGEDFGLIAYNDTPAYEVIDQGITVLSINWEELGRKAAEFVLTGQEIRTYLPTEVHLRNSI
;
A
#
# COMPACT_ATOMS: atom_id res chain seq x y z
N GLU A 1 -24.35 -20.84 33.79
CA GLU A 1 -24.46 -21.42 32.43
C GLU A 1 -23.86 -20.45 31.47
N MET A 2 -22.63 -20.73 30.99
CA MET A 2 -22.04 -20.01 29.90
C MET A 2 -22.71 -20.50 28.63
N ILE A 3 -23.51 -19.64 28.01
CA ILE A 3 -23.99 -19.86 26.64
C ILE A 3 -22.78 -19.74 25.75
N GLY A 4 -22.22 -20.88 25.34
CA GLY A 4 -21.21 -20.91 24.29
C GLY A 4 -21.83 -20.32 23.05
N SER A 5 -21.29 -19.19 22.59
CA SER A 5 -21.59 -18.65 21.26
C SER A 5 -21.02 -19.62 20.24
N ASP A 6 -21.79 -20.60 19.89
CA ASP A 6 -21.57 -21.41 18.71
C ASP A 6 -21.78 -20.48 17.49
N TRP A 7 -20.73 -19.79 17.12
CA TRP A 7 -20.65 -19.11 15.83
C TRP A 7 -20.55 -20.20 14.80
N SER A 8 -21.66 -20.91 14.59
CA SER A 8 -21.75 -21.84 13.48
C SER A 8 -21.54 -21.07 12.20
N SER A 9 -20.69 -21.61 11.35
CA SER A 9 -20.34 -21.11 10.02
C SER A 9 -21.53 -20.91 9.05
N ASP A 10 -22.74 -21.12 9.53
CA ASP A 10 -23.98 -20.99 8.75
C ASP A 10 -24.51 -19.55 8.68
N VAL A 11 -23.96 -18.62 9.46
CA VAL A 11 -24.40 -17.21 9.45
C VAL A 11 -23.84 -16.42 8.25
N CYS A 12 -22.87 -16.94 7.53
CA CYS A 12 -22.52 -16.43 6.20
C CYS A 12 -23.38 -17.11 5.12
N SER A 13 -24.69 -17.09 5.29
CA SER A 13 -25.54 -17.48 4.18
C SER A 13 -25.41 -16.38 3.12
N SER A 14 -24.96 -16.77 1.93
CA SER A 14 -24.87 -15.92 0.75
C SER A 14 -26.21 -15.27 0.35
N ASP A 15 -27.24 -15.52 1.12
CA ASP A 15 -28.62 -15.10 0.87
C ASP A 15 -29.03 -13.87 1.68
N LEU A 16 -28.23 -13.46 2.69
CA LEU A 16 -28.56 -12.29 3.53
C LEU A 16 -28.32 -10.95 2.82
N TYR A 17 -27.37 -10.91 1.89
CA TYR A 17 -26.99 -9.69 1.19
C TYR A 17 -26.91 -9.92 -0.33
N ASN A 18 -27.22 -8.89 -1.09
CA ASN A 18 -27.16 -8.96 -2.55
C ASN A 18 -25.73 -8.87 -3.10
N LYS A 19 -24.85 -8.18 -2.41
CA LYS A 19 -23.44 -7.99 -2.78
C LYS A 19 -22.55 -7.95 -1.54
N TYR A 20 -21.32 -8.40 -1.72
CA TYR A 20 -20.26 -8.40 -0.71
C TYR A 20 -19.06 -7.67 -1.28
N ILE A 21 -18.49 -6.77 -0.51
CA ILE A 21 -17.22 -6.12 -0.79
C ILE A 21 -16.25 -6.55 0.32
N VAL A 22 -15.18 -7.20 -0.06
CA VAL A 22 -14.18 -7.71 0.89
C VAL A 22 -12.84 -7.07 0.59
N MET A 23 -12.33 -6.35 1.58
CA MET A 23 -10.97 -5.85 1.56
C MET A 23 -10.01 -6.91 2.09
N ASN A 24 -8.82 -6.94 1.55
CA ASN A 24 -7.85 -7.98 1.80
C ASN A 24 -7.29 -7.98 3.23
N PHE A 25 -7.16 -9.19 3.78
CA PHE A 25 -6.41 -9.48 5.00
C PHE A 25 -5.16 -10.36 4.76
N ASP A 26 -4.99 -10.90 3.54
CA ASP A 26 -3.85 -11.71 3.14
C ASP A 26 -3.55 -11.41 1.66
N ASN A 27 -2.38 -10.90 1.35
CA ASN A 27 -2.04 -10.38 0.02
C ASN A 27 -1.68 -11.47 -0.99
N GLU A 28 -1.49 -12.71 -0.56
CA GLU A 28 -0.95 -13.77 -1.41
C GLU A 28 -1.98 -14.84 -1.77
N LYS A 29 -3.11 -14.91 -1.06
CA LYS A 29 -4.15 -15.93 -1.31
C LYS A 29 -5.52 -15.49 -0.84
N LEU A 30 -6.55 -16.09 -1.43
CA LEU A 30 -7.93 -15.94 -0.96
C LEU A 30 -8.18 -16.78 0.27
N SER A 31 -8.91 -16.21 1.23
CA SER A 31 -9.43 -16.99 2.35
C SER A 31 -10.39 -18.07 1.85
N PRO A 32 -10.28 -19.32 2.33
CA PRO A 32 -11.21 -20.40 1.98
C PRO A 32 -12.68 -20.07 2.24
N HIS A 33 -12.95 -19.17 3.19
CA HIS A 33 -14.32 -18.74 3.51
C HIS A 33 -14.99 -17.98 2.35
N LEU A 34 -14.19 -17.29 1.51
CA LEU A 34 -14.72 -16.55 0.35
C LEU A 34 -15.25 -17.48 -0.74
N TYR A 35 -14.76 -18.73 -0.82
CA TYR A 35 -15.23 -19.69 -1.82
C TYR A 35 -16.68 -20.13 -1.64
N LYS A 36 -17.28 -19.82 -0.49
CA LYS A 36 -18.70 -20.08 -0.23
C LYS A 36 -19.61 -18.99 -0.78
N ILE A 37 -19.06 -17.85 -1.20
CA ILE A 37 -19.82 -16.72 -1.74
C ILE A 37 -19.86 -16.85 -3.25
N ASP A 38 -21.04 -16.70 -3.83
CA ASP A 38 -21.23 -16.66 -5.27
C ASP A 38 -20.35 -15.56 -5.89
N SER A 39 -19.61 -15.91 -6.96
CA SER A 39 -18.67 -14.98 -7.60
C SER A 39 -19.36 -13.74 -8.16
N SER A 40 -20.62 -13.86 -8.60
CA SER A 40 -21.40 -12.72 -9.08
C SER A 40 -21.77 -11.71 -7.98
N LYS A 41 -21.67 -12.12 -6.71
CA LYS A 41 -22.00 -11.29 -5.55
C LYS A 41 -20.78 -10.70 -4.84
N LEU A 42 -19.55 -11.15 -5.17
CA LEU A 42 -18.33 -10.80 -4.43
C LEU A 42 -17.42 -9.90 -5.24
N LEU A 43 -17.06 -8.76 -4.66
CA LEU A 43 -15.98 -7.89 -5.11
C LEU A 43 -14.81 -7.92 -4.12
N LEU A 44 -13.63 -8.20 -4.65
CA LEU A 44 -12.37 -8.19 -3.91
C LEU A 44 -11.70 -6.82 -4.06
N LEU A 45 -11.34 -6.17 -2.95
CA LEU A 45 -10.60 -4.92 -2.95
C LEU A 45 -9.19 -5.12 -2.41
N ASP A 46 -8.23 -4.45 -3.03
CA ASP A 46 -6.85 -4.27 -2.55
C ASP A 46 -6.09 -5.59 -2.29
N PHE A 47 -6.25 -6.56 -3.16
CA PHE A 47 -5.50 -7.81 -3.13
C PHE A 47 -4.29 -7.75 -4.07
N GLY A 48 -3.19 -8.44 -3.71
CA GLY A 48 -2.03 -8.62 -4.56
C GLY A 48 -2.32 -9.34 -5.88
N LYS A 49 -1.33 -9.43 -6.76
CA LYS A 49 -1.43 -10.15 -8.04
C LYS A 49 -1.32 -11.67 -7.81
N PHE A 50 -2.45 -12.33 -7.67
CA PHE A 50 -2.58 -13.79 -7.67
C PHE A 50 -3.89 -14.19 -8.39
N ASP A 51 -4.06 -15.47 -8.66
CA ASP A 51 -5.28 -15.98 -9.30
C ASP A 51 -6.50 -15.78 -8.38
N LYS A 52 -7.39 -14.88 -8.78
CA LYS A 52 -8.65 -14.56 -8.08
C LYS A 52 -9.84 -15.34 -8.64
N LYS A 53 -9.56 -16.34 -9.48
CA LYS A 53 -10.60 -17.13 -10.15
C LYS A 53 -11.60 -16.24 -10.89
N ASP A 54 -12.89 -16.51 -10.72
CA ASP A 54 -13.98 -15.79 -11.40
C ASP A 54 -14.48 -14.58 -10.61
N TYR A 55 -13.82 -14.19 -9.52
CA TYR A 55 -14.26 -13.05 -8.72
C TYR A 55 -13.98 -11.72 -9.40
N SER A 56 -14.91 -10.78 -9.24
CA SER A 56 -14.64 -9.37 -9.53
C SER A 56 -13.62 -8.81 -8.58
N TYR A 57 -12.74 -7.93 -9.07
CA TYR A 57 -11.74 -7.26 -8.22
C TYR A 57 -11.41 -5.86 -8.70
N VAL A 58 -11.10 -4.99 -7.75
CA VAL A 58 -10.44 -3.70 -7.94
C VAL A 58 -9.29 -3.65 -6.95
N CYS A 59 -8.07 -3.75 -7.44
CA CYS A 59 -6.87 -3.91 -6.61
C CYS A 59 -5.81 -2.90 -6.99
N GLN A 60 -4.85 -2.68 -6.11
CA GLN A 60 -3.68 -1.87 -6.40
C GLN A 60 -2.64 -2.70 -7.18
N ASP A 61 -1.95 -2.06 -8.12
CA ASP A 61 -0.78 -2.63 -8.76
C ASP A 61 0.47 -2.31 -7.92
N PHE A 62 0.92 -3.30 -7.15
CA PHE A 62 2.09 -3.21 -6.28
C PHE A 62 3.42 -3.52 -7.01
N ASP A 63 3.37 -3.83 -8.29
CA ASP A 63 4.48 -4.35 -9.09
C ASP A 63 4.97 -3.29 -10.07
N ASP A 64 4.61 -3.41 -11.35
CA ASP A 64 5.07 -2.52 -12.42
C ASP A 64 4.72 -1.05 -12.14
N SER A 65 3.51 -0.78 -11.62
CA SER A 65 3.11 0.59 -11.30
C SER A 65 3.93 1.19 -10.16
N PHE A 66 4.34 0.40 -9.18
CA PHE A 66 5.24 0.85 -8.12
C PHE A 66 6.63 1.22 -8.68
N TYR A 67 7.19 0.36 -9.54
CA TYR A 67 8.43 0.66 -10.24
C TYR A 67 8.34 1.96 -11.06
N HIS A 68 7.28 2.12 -11.85
CA HIS A 68 7.08 3.31 -12.67
C HIS A 68 6.87 4.58 -11.84
N ALA A 69 6.20 4.47 -10.70
CA ALA A 69 6.04 5.58 -9.74
C ALA A 69 7.40 6.03 -9.17
N LEU A 70 8.28 5.09 -8.80
CA LEU A 70 9.64 5.42 -8.40
C LEU A 70 10.45 6.03 -9.55
N ALA A 71 10.31 5.50 -10.77
CA ALA A 71 10.97 6.03 -11.95
C ALA A 71 10.54 7.47 -12.28
N ALA A 72 9.28 7.82 -12.04
CA ALA A 72 8.80 9.19 -12.18
C ALA A 72 9.47 10.17 -11.20
N LEU A 73 9.90 9.67 -10.03
CA LEU A 73 10.59 10.47 -9.01
C LEU A 73 12.12 10.54 -9.19
N LYS A 74 12.69 9.85 -10.17
CA LYS A 74 14.15 9.68 -10.31
C LYS A 74 14.95 10.98 -10.23
N GLU A 75 14.46 12.08 -10.82
CA GLU A 75 15.18 13.36 -10.83
C GLU A 75 15.22 13.98 -9.42
N HIS A 76 14.16 13.82 -8.62
CA HIS A 76 14.11 14.28 -7.23
C HIS A 76 14.99 13.43 -6.33
N LEU A 77 15.13 12.13 -6.66
CA LEU A 77 15.94 11.18 -5.89
C LEU A 77 17.44 11.35 -6.10
N ARG A 78 17.87 11.94 -7.20
CA ARG A 78 19.32 12.12 -7.55
C ARG A 78 20.14 12.91 -6.53
N LYS A 79 19.52 13.80 -5.76
CA LYS A 79 20.22 14.58 -4.74
C LYS A 79 20.59 13.76 -3.48
N TYR A 80 20.04 12.58 -3.35
CA TYR A 80 20.26 11.68 -2.23
C TYR A 80 21.22 10.55 -2.61
N GLN A 81 21.86 9.96 -1.61
CA GLN A 81 22.88 8.93 -1.77
C GLN A 81 22.29 7.52 -1.72
N ARG A 82 21.18 7.34 -1.00
CA ARG A 82 20.64 6.02 -0.73
C ARG A 82 19.11 6.02 -0.61
N LEU A 83 18.49 4.96 -1.11
CA LEU A 83 17.07 4.67 -0.92
C LEU A 83 16.88 3.57 0.13
N VAL A 84 15.96 3.76 1.07
CA VAL A 84 15.67 2.81 2.15
C VAL A 84 14.18 2.49 2.15
N LEU A 85 13.83 1.26 1.77
CA LEU A 85 12.45 0.76 1.88
C LEU A 85 12.22 0.20 3.28
N LEU A 86 11.26 0.76 4.01
CA LEU A 86 10.83 0.27 5.31
C LEU A 86 9.73 -0.78 5.11
N PHE A 87 10.10 -2.04 5.25
CA PHE A 87 9.23 -3.18 4.97
C PHE A 87 9.17 -4.12 6.18
N PRO A 88 8.37 -3.79 7.22
CA PRO A 88 8.27 -4.62 8.42
C PRO A 88 7.84 -6.06 8.13
N GLU A 89 8.35 -7.02 8.90
CA GLU A 89 8.05 -8.44 8.73
C GLU A 89 6.56 -8.78 8.84
N ASP A 90 5.84 -8.05 9.71
CA ASP A 90 4.43 -8.25 10.01
C ASP A 90 3.48 -7.51 9.06
N ILE A 91 4.02 -6.83 8.04
CA ILE A 91 3.20 -6.04 7.13
C ILE A 91 2.46 -6.94 6.14
N LYS A 92 1.20 -6.58 5.90
CA LYS A 92 0.35 -7.21 4.88
C LYS A 92 0.45 -6.53 3.52
N HIS A 93 1.64 -6.08 3.16
CA HIS A 93 1.93 -5.51 1.84
C HIS A 93 2.59 -6.59 0.97
N PRO A 94 2.29 -6.69 -0.34
CA PRO A 94 2.87 -7.72 -1.19
C PRO A 94 4.40 -7.63 -1.24
N ARG A 95 5.07 -8.76 -1.02
CA ARG A 95 6.55 -8.84 -1.08
C ARG A 95 7.11 -8.59 -2.48
N SER A 96 6.28 -8.69 -3.52
CA SER A 96 6.67 -8.29 -4.88
C SER A 96 7.17 -6.85 -4.94
N SER A 97 6.63 -5.93 -4.13
CA SER A 97 7.14 -4.55 -4.05
C SER A 97 8.63 -4.47 -3.71
N CYS A 98 9.15 -5.40 -2.89
CA CYS A 98 10.58 -5.47 -2.60
C CYS A 98 11.41 -5.82 -3.85
N GLN A 99 10.88 -6.70 -4.71
CA GLN A 99 11.54 -7.09 -5.95
C GLN A 99 11.57 -5.90 -6.93
N TYR A 100 10.45 -5.22 -7.14
CA TYR A 100 10.36 -4.06 -8.02
C TYR A 100 11.16 -2.86 -7.50
N PHE A 101 11.24 -2.67 -6.19
CA PHE A 101 12.15 -1.72 -5.55
C PHE A 101 13.62 -2.03 -5.89
N ASN A 102 14.04 -3.28 -5.74
CA ASN A 102 15.40 -3.69 -6.07
C ASN A 102 15.70 -3.55 -7.57
N CYS A 103 14.77 -3.93 -8.45
CA CYS A 103 14.91 -3.72 -9.89
C CYS A 103 15.12 -2.24 -10.21
N PHE A 104 14.29 -1.35 -9.66
CA PHE A 104 14.44 0.09 -9.85
C PHE A 104 15.82 0.58 -9.40
N CYS A 105 16.26 0.20 -8.20
CA CYS A 105 17.56 0.63 -7.66
C CYS A 105 18.74 0.12 -8.51
N GLN A 106 18.65 -1.11 -9.02
CA GLN A 106 19.66 -1.69 -9.93
C GLN A 106 19.71 -0.95 -11.27
N ASP A 107 18.56 -0.73 -11.91
CA ASP A 107 18.47 -0.08 -13.21
C ASP A 107 18.99 1.37 -13.20
N TYR A 108 18.80 2.06 -12.08
CA TYR A 108 19.24 3.45 -11.91
C TYR A 108 20.54 3.60 -11.11
N HIS A 109 21.20 2.49 -10.74
CA HIS A 109 22.45 2.47 -9.97
C HIS A 109 22.37 3.25 -8.65
N ILE A 110 21.27 3.10 -7.92
CA ILE A 110 21.03 3.75 -6.64
C ILE A 110 21.39 2.79 -5.52
N ASP A 111 22.22 3.24 -4.55
CA ASP A 111 22.45 2.46 -3.32
C ASP A 111 21.14 2.32 -2.55
N SER A 112 20.86 1.12 -2.05
CA SER A 112 19.58 0.83 -1.46
C SER A 112 19.64 -0.17 -0.31
N ALA A 113 18.61 -0.13 0.53
CA ALA A 113 18.40 -1.12 1.57
C ALA A 113 16.90 -1.38 1.77
N ILE A 114 16.57 -2.61 2.18
CA ILE A 114 15.26 -2.97 2.71
C ILE A 114 15.44 -3.24 4.20
N VAL A 115 14.64 -2.55 5.03
CA VAL A 115 14.72 -2.63 6.49
C VAL A 115 13.44 -3.21 7.04
N GLU A 116 13.53 -4.38 7.65
CA GLU A 116 12.39 -5.09 8.24
C GLU A 116 12.18 -4.68 9.71
N ASN A 117 13.25 -4.46 10.47
CA ASN A 117 13.12 -3.95 11.84
C ASN A 117 13.13 -2.42 11.86
N THR A 118 11.96 -1.83 11.73
CA THR A 118 11.79 -0.37 11.63
C THR A 118 11.83 0.35 12.97
N ASP A 119 11.75 -0.34 14.10
CA ASP A 119 11.76 0.26 15.45
C ASP A 119 13.10 0.91 15.80
N ARG A 120 14.19 0.46 15.15
CA ARG A 120 15.55 0.94 15.40
C ARG A 120 16.11 1.81 14.28
N ILE A 121 15.25 2.27 13.38
CA ILE A 121 15.73 3.11 12.29
C ILE A 121 16.29 4.42 12.80
N GLN A 122 17.42 4.83 12.23
CA GLN A 122 18.03 6.12 12.49
C GLN A 122 18.00 6.94 11.21
N VAL A 123 17.38 8.11 11.27
CA VAL A 123 17.33 9.03 10.14
C VAL A 123 18.72 9.61 9.88
N ARG A 124 19.17 9.52 8.64
CA ARG A 124 20.51 9.97 8.22
C ARG A 124 20.39 10.96 7.07
N LYS A 125 21.33 11.89 7.05
CA LYS A 125 21.48 12.82 5.94
C LYS A 125 21.83 12.07 4.64
N GLY A 126 21.20 12.45 3.54
CA GLY A 126 21.42 11.86 2.22
C GLY A 126 20.65 10.56 1.95
N GLU A 127 19.82 10.10 2.88
CA GLU A 127 18.95 8.94 2.67
C GLU A 127 17.51 9.37 2.33
N VAL A 128 16.83 8.57 1.52
CA VAL A 128 15.36 8.68 1.30
C VAL A 128 14.70 7.44 1.88
N TYR A 129 13.71 7.64 2.71
CA TYR A 129 12.93 6.58 3.33
C TYR A 129 11.59 6.43 2.64
N ILE A 130 11.26 5.22 2.21
CA ILE A 130 9.93 4.85 1.69
C ILE A 130 9.24 4.09 2.81
N ALA A 131 8.22 4.71 3.41
CA ALA A 131 7.50 4.17 4.56
C ALA A 131 6.13 3.64 4.14
N ILE A 132 5.87 2.36 4.41
CA ILE A 132 4.60 1.75 4.05
C ILE A 132 3.55 2.00 5.14
N ARG A 133 3.93 2.00 6.43
CA ARG A 133 3.02 2.28 7.54
C ARG A 133 3.12 3.73 8.00
N GLN A 134 2.00 4.32 8.36
CA GLN A 134 1.95 5.68 8.90
C GLN A 134 2.83 5.88 10.15
N ILE A 135 2.99 4.83 10.96
CA ILE A 135 3.80 4.94 12.17
C ILE A 135 5.27 5.22 11.87
N GLU A 136 5.83 4.65 10.79
CA GLU A 136 7.20 4.95 10.37
C GLU A 136 7.34 6.41 9.93
N VAL A 137 6.38 6.95 9.17
CA VAL A 137 6.36 8.37 8.78
C VAL A 137 6.42 9.27 10.01
N VAL A 138 5.56 8.99 11.00
CA VAL A 138 5.52 9.76 12.26
C VAL A 138 6.83 9.66 13.02
N ASN A 139 7.41 8.45 13.13
CA ASN A 139 8.65 8.22 13.88
C ASN A 139 9.85 8.92 13.20
N ILE A 140 9.94 8.88 11.86
CA ILE A 140 10.98 9.58 11.10
C ILE A 140 10.89 11.09 11.33
N ILE A 141 9.70 11.68 11.22
CA ILE A 141 9.52 13.13 11.43
C ILE A 141 9.81 13.53 12.89
N LYS A 142 9.41 12.73 13.88
CA LYS A 142 9.78 12.96 15.28
C LYS A 142 11.29 12.94 15.48
N GLN A 143 11.95 11.93 14.91
CA GLN A 143 13.40 11.78 15.04
C GLN A 143 14.15 12.92 14.34
N SER A 144 13.73 13.33 13.15
CA SER A 144 14.34 14.45 12.42
C SER A 144 14.29 15.75 13.20
N ARG A 145 13.18 16.03 13.88
CA ARG A 145 13.05 17.21 14.77
C ARG A 145 14.02 17.17 15.95
N THR A 146 14.28 15.98 16.49
CA THR A 146 15.23 15.80 17.61
C THR A 146 16.67 15.97 17.16
N THR A 147 17.01 15.53 15.95
CA THR A 147 18.36 15.60 15.39
C THR A 147 18.65 16.90 14.64
N GLY A 148 17.62 17.72 14.39
CA GLY A 148 17.72 18.95 13.61
C GLY A 148 17.84 18.75 12.10
N LEU A 149 17.59 17.51 11.59
CA LEU A 149 17.57 17.22 10.16
C LEU A 149 16.26 17.70 9.54
N LYS A 150 16.35 18.28 8.36
CA LYS A 150 15.21 18.81 7.62
C LYS A 150 14.75 17.82 6.53
N CYS A 151 13.48 17.46 6.58
CA CYS A 151 12.84 16.65 5.54
C CYS A 151 12.77 17.42 4.22
N GLY A 152 13.06 16.76 3.12
CA GLY A 152 13.14 17.39 1.78
C GLY A 152 14.46 18.07 1.47
N GLU A 153 15.28 18.42 2.49
CA GLU A 153 16.60 19.04 2.32
C GLU A 153 17.75 18.07 2.69
N ASP A 154 17.80 17.63 3.95
CA ASP A 154 18.86 16.75 4.45
C ASP A 154 18.58 15.28 4.20
N PHE A 155 17.34 14.88 4.25
CA PHE A 155 16.86 13.52 3.92
C PHE A 155 15.50 13.60 3.22
N GLY A 156 15.11 12.52 2.55
CA GLY A 156 13.81 12.41 1.90
C GLY A 156 12.87 11.45 2.62
N LEU A 157 11.57 11.68 2.46
CA LEU A 157 10.53 10.80 2.97
C LEU A 157 9.41 10.64 1.94
N ILE A 158 9.09 9.39 1.62
CA ILE A 158 7.98 9.00 0.75
C ILE A 158 7.08 8.09 1.56
N ALA A 159 5.80 8.37 1.61
CA ALA A 159 4.82 7.48 2.22
C ALA A 159 4.08 6.64 1.17
N TYR A 160 3.60 5.48 1.57
CA TYR A 160 2.75 4.63 0.76
C TYR A 160 1.30 4.78 1.19
N ASN A 161 0.40 4.94 0.20
CA ASN A 161 -1.01 5.31 0.34
C ASN A 161 -1.20 6.72 0.94
N ASP A 162 -1.97 7.54 0.23
CA ASP A 162 -2.23 8.92 0.65
C ASP A 162 -3.29 8.99 1.74
N THR A 163 -3.14 10.01 2.57
CA THR A 163 -4.12 10.40 3.58
C THR A 163 -4.07 11.93 3.75
N PRO A 164 -5.19 12.60 4.06
CA PRO A 164 -5.18 14.05 4.27
C PRO A 164 -4.16 14.55 5.29
N ALA A 165 -3.76 13.70 6.25
CA ALA A 165 -2.74 14.04 7.23
C ALA A 165 -1.36 14.31 6.58
N TYR A 166 -1.05 13.66 5.46
CA TYR A 166 0.24 13.84 4.78
C TYR A 166 0.39 15.18 4.07
N GLU A 167 -0.70 15.89 3.84
CA GLU A 167 -0.64 17.26 3.31
C GLU A 167 -0.14 18.27 4.35
N VAL A 168 -0.39 18.00 5.64
CA VAL A 168 -0.11 18.93 6.75
C VAL A 168 1.04 18.47 7.66
N ILE A 169 1.51 17.23 7.53
CA ILE A 169 2.68 16.76 8.27
C ILE A 169 3.92 17.41 7.67
N ASP A 170 4.70 18.07 8.53
CA ASP A 170 5.87 18.86 8.17
C ASP A 170 5.53 19.90 7.07
N GLN A 171 6.10 19.79 5.90
CA GLN A 171 5.77 20.66 4.73
C GLN A 171 5.03 19.89 3.62
N GLY A 172 4.37 18.82 3.98
CA GLY A 172 3.71 17.89 3.06
C GLY A 172 4.60 16.73 2.66
N ILE A 173 4.09 15.52 2.84
CA ILE A 173 4.79 14.26 2.55
C ILE A 173 4.43 13.78 1.14
N THR A 174 5.43 13.58 0.30
CA THR A 174 5.30 12.92 -1.01
C THR A 174 4.78 11.51 -0.82
N VAL A 175 3.83 11.10 -1.64
CA VAL A 175 3.23 9.77 -1.50
C VAL A 175 3.16 9.03 -2.82
N LEU A 176 3.20 7.70 -2.71
CA LEU A 176 2.84 6.74 -3.74
C LEU A 176 1.50 6.15 -3.34
N SER A 177 0.46 6.37 -4.15
CA SER A 177 -0.91 5.98 -3.80
C SER A 177 -1.72 5.61 -5.03
N ILE A 178 -2.75 4.82 -4.83
CA ILE A 178 -3.81 4.69 -5.85
C ILE A 178 -4.80 5.84 -5.72
N ASN A 179 -5.61 6.01 -6.75
CA ASN A 179 -6.78 6.88 -6.67
C ASN A 179 -7.91 6.18 -5.88
N TRP A 180 -8.04 6.56 -4.60
CA TRP A 180 -9.04 5.99 -3.69
C TRP A 180 -10.47 6.30 -4.09
N GLU A 181 -10.73 7.46 -4.72
CA GLU A 181 -12.05 7.81 -5.25
C GLU A 181 -12.44 6.88 -6.40
N GLU A 182 -11.50 6.61 -7.29
CA GLU A 182 -11.70 5.68 -8.41
C GLU A 182 -11.97 4.25 -7.91
N LEU A 183 -11.25 3.79 -6.88
CA LEU A 183 -11.51 2.50 -6.24
C LEU A 183 -12.92 2.45 -5.68
N GLY A 184 -13.33 3.49 -4.93
CA GLY A 184 -14.67 3.60 -4.38
C GLY A 184 -15.75 3.66 -5.45
N ARG A 185 -15.52 4.42 -6.53
CA ARG A 185 -16.45 4.54 -7.66
C ARG A 185 -16.67 3.18 -8.36
N LYS A 186 -15.60 2.44 -8.62
CA LYS A 186 -15.69 1.09 -9.21
C LYS A 186 -16.39 0.11 -8.29
N ALA A 187 -16.14 0.20 -6.98
CA ALA A 187 -16.86 -0.63 -6.02
C ALA A 187 -18.36 -0.32 -6.00
N ALA A 188 -18.75 0.95 -6.05
CA ALA A 188 -20.13 1.36 -6.15
C ALA A 188 -20.78 0.90 -7.47
N GLU A 189 -20.07 1.01 -8.59
CA GLU A 189 -20.52 0.54 -9.90
C GLU A 189 -20.86 -0.97 -9.87
N PHE A 190 -19.98 -1.80 -9.31
CA PHE A 190 -20.25 -3.22 -9.12
C PHE A 190 -21.52 -3.49 -8.31
N VAL A 191 -21.73 -2.74 -7.22
CA VAL A 191 -22.94 -2.91 -6.39
C VAL A 191 -24.20 -2.52 -7.13
N LEU A 192 -24.17 -1.41 -7.87
CA LEU A 192 -25.35 -0.85 -8.54
C LEU A 192 -25.73 -1.60 -9.83
N THR A 193 -24.74 -2.03 -10.62
CA THR A 193 -24.97 -2.61 -11.94
C THR A 193 -24.89 -4.13 -11.95
N GLY A 194 -24.15 -4.71 -11.02
CA GLY A 194 -23.84 -6.14 -11.02
C GLY A 194 -22.85 -6.57 -12.12
N GLN A 195 -22.28 -5.61 -12.87
CA GLN A 195 -21.30 -5.91 -13.91
C GLN A 195 -19.99 -6.39 -13.31
N GLU A 196 -19.39 -7.38 -13.94
CA GLU A 196 -18.05 -7.84 -13.55
C GLU A 196 -17.00 -6.74 -13.75
N ILE A 197 -16.14 -6.58 -12.76
CA ILE A 197 -15.00 -5.66 -12.82
C ILE A 197 -13.75 -6.46 -12.47
N ARG A 198 -12.71 -6.37 -13.32
CA ARG A 198 -11.41 -7.03 -13.10
C ARG A 198 -10.32 -6.05 -13.48
N THR A 199 -9.86 -5.27 -12.50
CA THR A 199 -8.88 -4.22 -12.78
C THR A 199 -7.87 -4.05 -11.65
N TYR A 200 -6.66 -3.64 -12.06
CA TYR A 200 -5.65 -3.09 -11.16
C TYR A 200 -5.55 -1.60 -11.38
N LEU A 201 -5.59 -0.83 -10.31
CA LEU A 201 -5.38 0.61 -10.33
C LEU A 201 -3.87 0.89 -10.26
N PRO A 202 -3.37 1.82 -11.07
CA PRO A 202 -1.96 2.18 -11.04
C PRO A 202 -1.61 2.91 -9.75
N THR A 203 -0.34 2.79 -9.33
CA THR A 203 0.24 3.64 -8.29
C THR A 203 0.61 4.97 -8.91
N GLU A 204 0.04 6.05 -8.39
CA GLU A 204 0.30 7.44 -8.77
C GLU A 204 1.26 8.11 -7.78
N VAL A 205 1.92 9.18 -8.23
CA VAL A 205 2.81 9.99 -7.41
C VAL A 205 2.13 11.30 -7.06
N HIS A 206 1.98 11.60 -5.77
CA HIS A 206 1.60 12.93 -5.30
C HIS A 206 2.84 13.60 -4.72
N LEU A 207 3.54 14.37 -5.56
CA LEU A 207 4.75 15.06 -5.18
C LEU A 207 4.43 16.22 -4.22
N ARG A 208 5.13 16.24 -3.07
CA ARG A 208 5.10 17.31 -2.07
C ARG A 208 6.53 17.67 -1.66
N ASN A 209 6.74 18.36 -0.56
CA ASN A 209 8.03 18.95 -0.22
C ASN A 209 8.98 18.02 0.57
N SER A 210 8.65 16.76 0.76
CA SER A 210 9.46 15.83 1.55
C SER A 210 10.59 15.12 0.78
N ILE A 211 10.73 15.38 -0.54
CA ILE A 211 11.85 14.92 -1.37
C ILE A 211 12.37 16.00 -2.30
#